data_0df66b151da7449378fb961e5fe3b444
#
_entry.id   0df66b151da7449378fb961e5fe3b444
#
_cell.length_a   1.000
_cell.length_b   1.000
_cell.length_c   1.000
_cell.angle_alpha   90.00
_cell.angle_beta   90.00
_cell.angle_gamma   90.00
#
_symmetry.space_group_name_H-M   'P 1'
#
loop_
_entity.id
_entity.type
_entity.pdbx_description
1 polymer ?
#
loop_
_entity_poly.entity_id
_entity_poly.type
_entity_poly.pdbx_seq_one_letter_code
_entity_poly.pdbx_strand_id
1 'polypeptide(L)'
;ASGLPLNADVSSKIIKPLFLDVGLMQYVCGINPYDILKHNDLSNVYKGALAEQFVGQELIAAGGSENFKMFYWSRAKKSSSAEIDYLYVKNGKIFPIEVKSGSAGKLKSMHIFLKEHPDISTAYVMSPVSFKEQHVDKLRFLPFYTRFNNKGVKSSFDSY
;
A
#
# COMPACT_ATOMS: atom_id res chain seq x y z
N ALA A 1 3.17 -14.29 -7.54
CA ALA A 1 4.34 -14.71 -6.77
C ALA A 1 3.90 -15.71 -5.73
N SER A 2 4.44 -16.89 -5.78
CA SER A 2 4.06 -18.01 -4.89
C SER A 2 4.95 -18.08 -3.63
N GLY A 3 5.92 -17.19 -3.49
CA GLY A 3 6.85 -17.20 -2.37
C GLY A 3 8.08 -16.32 -2.56
N LEU A 4 9.07 -16.50 -1.70
CA LEU A 4 10.35 -15.82 -1.80
C LEU A 4 11.36 -16.64 -2.62
N PRO A 5 12.22 -16.01 -3.42
CA PRO A 5 12.32 -14.54 -3.61
C PRO A 5 11.27 -14.04 -4.62
N LEU A 6 10.61 -12.92 -4.31
CA LEU A 6 9.59 -12.30 -5.18
C LEU A 6 10.12 -11.96 -6.58
N ASN A 7 11.42 -11.74 -6.71
CA ASN A 7 12.07 -11.46 -8.00
C ASN A 7 11.90 -12.59 -9.04
N ALA A 8 11.68 -13.82 -8.62
CA ALA A 8 11.53 -14.97 -9.51
C ALA A 8 10.25 -14.90 -10.35
N ASP A 9 9.23 -14.23 -9.84
CA ASP A 9 7.88 -14.17 -10.44
C ASP A 9 7.54 -12.76 -10.98
N VAL A 10 8.53 -11.87 -11.12
CA VAL A 10 8.31 -10.49 -11.62
C VAL A 10 8.01 -10.52 -13.11
N SER A 11 6.88 -9.94 -13.49
CA SER A 11 6.59 -9.63 -14.89
C SER A 11 7.24 -8.30 -15.27
N SER A 12 8.17 -8.32 -16.22
CA SER A 12 8.76 -7.10 -16.77
C SER A 12 7.81 -6.27 -17.64
N LYS A 13 6.64 -6.82 -17.97
CA LYS A 13 5.65 -6.17 -18.84
C LYS A 13 4.73 -5.20 -18.11
N ILE A 14 4.62 -5.29 -16.79
CA ILE A 14 3.69 -4.50 -16.01
C ILE A 14 4.49 -3.82 -14.90
N ILE A 15 4.47 -2.48 -14.92
CA ILE A 15 5.22 -1.64 -13.98
C ILE A 15 4.26 -0.67 -13.31
N LYS A 16 4.35 -0.54 -11.99
CA LYS A 16 3.65 0.50 -11.21
C LYS A 16 4.66 1.61 -10.92
N PRO A 17 4.60 2.76 -11.61
CA PRO A 17 5.53 3.85 -11.38
C PRO A 17 5.21 4.56 -10.06
N LEU A 18 6.24 5.04 -9.38
CA LEU A 18 6.13 5.95 -8.26
C LEU A 18 6.89 7.23 -8.58
N PHE A 19 6.27 8.37 -8.30
CA PHE A 19 6.92 9.66 -8.37
C PHE A 19 7.85 9.86 -7.17
N LEU A 20 8.78 10.82 -7.31
CA LEU A 20 9.69 11.17 -6.22
C LEU A 20 8.93 11.70 -4.99
N ASP A 21 7.88 12.47 -5.22
CA ASP A 21 7.00 12.97 -4.18
C ASP A 21 5.56 13.20 -4.67
N VAL A 22 4.64 13.37 -3.72
CA VAL A 22 3.21 13.60 -3.98
C VAL A 22 2.97 14.93 -4.73
N GLY A 23 3.75 15.96 -4.42
CA GLY A 23 3.61 17.27 -5.08
C GLY A 23 3.97 17.20 -6.56
N LEU A 24 5.03 16.47 -6.90
CA LEU A 24 5.40 16.22 -8.29
C LEU A 24 4.32 15.43 -9.03
N MET A 25 3.77 14.40 -8.41
CA MET A 25 2.63 13.67 -8.98
C MET A 25 1.44 14.57 -9.22
N GLN A 26 1.05 15.40 -8.26
CA GLN A 26 -0.05 16.36 -8.40
C GLN A 26 0.20 17.32 -9.56
N TYR A 27 1.40 17.87 -9.65
CA TYR A 27 1.78 18.77 -10.74
C TYR A 27 1.65 18.11 -12.12
N VAL A 28 2.22 16.92 -12.29
CA VAL A 28 2.17 16.17 -13.55
C VAL A 28 0.73 15.76 -13.92
N CYS A 29 -0.10 15.45 -12.92
CA CYS A 29 -1.51 15.14 -13.14
C CYS A 29 -2.40 16.38 -13.34
N GLY A 30 -1.84 17.60 -13.32
CA GLY A 30 -2.59 18.85 -13.49
C GLY A 30 -3.52 19.15 -12.31
N ILE A 31 -3.24 18.60 -11.14
CA ILE A 31 -4.05 18.85 -9.94
C ILE A 31 -3.60 20.16 -9.30
N ASN A 32 -4.48 21.16 -9.35
CA ASN A 32 -4.20 22.44 -8.71
C ASN A 32 -4.51 22.36 -7.21
N PRO A 33 -3.55 22.68 -6.31
CA PRO A 33 -3.78 22.69 -4.86
C PRO A 33 -4.94 23.59 -4.42
N TYR A 34 -5.20 24.69 -5.14
CA TYR A 34 -6.33 25.59 -4.85
C TYR A 34 -7.68 24.93 -5.11
N ASP A 35 -7.78 24.07 -6.12
CA ASP A 35 -9.01 23.33 -6.40
C ASP A 35 -9.31 22.30 -5.33
N ILE A 36 -8.27 21.71 -4.73
CA ILE A 36 -8.40 20.82 -3.57
C ILE A 36 -8.99 21.56 -2.37
N LEU A 37 -8.54 22.78 -2.12
CA LEU A 37 -8.99 23.59 -0.98
C LEU A 37 -10.41 24.15 -1.17
N LYS A 38 -10.79 24.50 -2.41
CA LYS A 38 -12.10 25.07 -2.73
C LYS A 38 -13.23 24.05 -2.85
N HIS A 39 -12.94 22.93 -3.40
CA HIS A 39 -13.96 21.99 -3.82
C HIS A 39 -13.76 20.68 -3.10
N ASN A 40 -13.67 20.38 -1.99
CA ASN A 40 -13.63 19.06 -1.32
C ASN A 40 -13.83 17.82 -2.23
N ASP A 41 -13.78 17.99 -3.54
CA ASP A 41 -14.24 17.11 -4.61
C ASP A 41 -13.12 16.68 -5.55
N LEU A 42 -11.99 16.26 -4.95
CA LEU A 42 -11.11 15.36 -5.70
C LEU A 42 -11.89 14.09 -6.00
N SER A 43 -11.97 13.73 -7.28
CA SER A 43 -12.58 12.45 -7.63
C SER A 43 -11.96 11.34 -6.79
N ASN A 44 -12.73 10.34 -6.39
CA ASN A 44 -12.24 9.24 -5.57
C ASN A 44 -11.03 8.53 -6.19
N VAL A 45 -10.89 8.59 -7.52
CA VAL A 45 -9.76 8.06 -8.27
C VAL A 45 -8.47 8.80 -7.92
N TYR A 46 -8.48 10.13 -7.90
CA TYR A 46 -7.29 10.91 -7.53
C TYR A 46 -6.93 10.73 -6.05
N LYS A 47 -7.92 10.68 -5.16
CA LYS A 47 -7.67 10.40 -3.74
C LYS A 47 -6.99 9.04 -3.56
N GLY A 48 -7.43 8.01 -4.29
CA GLY A 48 -6.83 6.69 -4.27
C GLY A 48 -5.37 6.72 -4.73
N ALA A 49 -5.11 7.28 -5.91
CA ALA A 49 -3.77 7.36 -6.48
C ALA A 49 -2.78 8.15 -5.60
N LEU A 50 -3.23 9.27 -5.02
CA LEU A 50 -2.41 10.07 -4.09
C LEU A 50 -2.10 9.31 -2.80
N ALA A 51 -3.08 8.59 -2.26
CA ALA A 51 -2.90 7.77 -1.06
C ALA A 51 -1.90 6.64 -1.31
N GLU A 52 -2.03 5.93 -2.44
CA GLU A 52 -1.06 4.89 -2.84
C GLU A 52 0.33 5.50 -3.02
N GLN A 53 0.45 6.62 -3.74
CA GLN A 53 1.72 7.32 -3.93
C GLN A 53 2.37 7.66 -2.59
N PHE A 54 1.62 8.23 -1.66
CA PHE A 54 2.11 8.59 -0.32
C PHE A 54 2.64 7.37 0.44
N VAL A 55 1.84 6.30 0.52
CA VAL A 55 2.24 5.06 1.19
C VAL A 55 3.47 4.43 0.52
N GLY A 56 3.51 4.44 -0.82
CA GLY A 56 4.66 3.95 -1.57
C GLY A 56 5.96 4.67 -1.24
N GLN A 57 5.92 5.99 -1.14
CA GLN A 57 7.08 6.81 -0.74
C GLN A 57 7.55 6.47 0.69
N GLU A 58 6.62 6.36 1.64
CA GLU A 58 6.94 6.00 3.02
C GLU A 58 7.59 4.62 3.12
N LEU A 59 7.10 3.66 2.32
CA LEU A 59 7.69 2.31 2.27
C LEU A 59 9.12 2.33 1.70
N ILE A 60 9.38 3.12 0.65
CA ILE A 60 10.73 3.30 0.08
C ILE A 60 11.64 3.95 1.10
N ALA A 61 11.19 5.02 1.75
CA ALA A 61 11.96 5.71 2.78
C ALA A 61 12.30 4.79 3.97
N ALA A 62 11.36 3.95 4.36
CA ALA A 62 11.55 2.96 5.43
C ALA A 62 12.48 1.81 5.03
N GLY A 63 12.53 1.47 3.75
CA GLY A 63 13.37 0.40 3.22
C GLY A 63 14.87 0.67 3.34
N GLY A 64 15.28 1.94 3.31
CA GLY A 64 16.59 2.48 3.73
C GLY A 64 17.84 1.89 3.07
N SER A 65 17.72 0.98 2.10
CA SER A 65 18.86 0.36 1.43
C SER A 65 18.78 0.54 -0.09
N GLU A 66 19.93 0.66 -0.74
CA GLU A 66 20.05 0.74 -2.20
C GLU A 66 19.42 -0.47 -2.93
N ASN A 67 19.27 -1.58 -2.24
CA ASN A 67 18.70 -2.83 -2.75
C ASN A 67 17.23 -3.04 -2.40
N PHE A 68 16.57 -2.06 -1.77
CA PHE A 68 15.15 -2.19 -1.46
C PHE A 68 14.33 -2.19 -2.75
N LYS A 69 13.56 -3.27 -2.96
CA LYS A 69 12.67 -3.42 -4.10
C LYS A 69 11.24 -3.48 -3.63
N MET A 70 10.40 -2.65 -4.24
CA MET A 70 8.96 -2.71 -4.05
C MET A 70 8.32 -3.62 -5.07
N PHE A 71 7.37 -4.39 -4.62
CA PHE A 71 6.56 -5.27 -5.44
C PHE A 71 5.09 -4.95 -5.22
N TYR A 72 4.27 -5.33 -6.18
CA TYR A 72 2.84 -5.41 -6.05
C TYR A 72 2.36 -6.75 -6.60
N TRP A 73 1.12 -7.10 -6.32
CA TRP A 73 0.56 -8.32 -6.86
C TRP A 73 -0.69 -7.99 -7.67
N SER A 74 -0.79 -8.59 -8.85
CA SER A 74 -2.00 -8.49 -9.66
C SER A 74 -2.34 -9.84 -10.27
N ARG A 75 -3.63 -10.08 -10.38
CA ARG A 75 -4.20 -11.26 -11.01
C ARG A 75 -5.27 -10.85 -12.00
N ALA A 76 -5.02 -11.12 -13.28
CA ALA A 76 -6.01 -10.95 -14.34
C ALA A 76 -6.57 -12.31 -14.70
N LYS A 77 -7.79 -12.62 -14.27
CA LYS A 77 -8.59 -13.76 -14.75
C LYS A 77 -9.81 -13.22 -15.48
N LYS A 78 -10.31 -13.96 -16.49
CA LYS A 78 -11.47 -13.54 -17.32
C LYS A 78 -12.70 -13.11 -16.49
N SER A 79 -12.87 -13.63 -15.29
CA SER A 79 -14.03 -13.34 -14.42
C SER A 79 -13.73 -12.49 -13.19
N SER A 80 -12.47 -12.20 -12.87
CA SER A 80 -12.11 -11.48 -11.65
C SER A 80 -10.69 -10.97 -11.69
N SER A 81 -10.53 -9.65 -11.71
CA SER A 81 -9.25 -8.99 -11.42
C SER A 81 -9.11 -8.78 -9.91
N ALA A 82 -7.90 -8.91 -9.41
CA ALA A 82 -7.54 -8.59 -8.04
C ALA A 82 -6.13 -8.02 -8.02
N GLU A 83 -5.90 -7.03 -7.16
CA GLU A 83 -4.63 -6.34 -7.01
C GLU A 83 -4.36 -6.06 -5.54
N ILE A 84 -3.10 -6.18 -5.13
CA ILE A 84 -2.57 -5.71 -3.84
C ILE A 84 -1.56 -4.62 -4.14
N ASP A 85 -1.74 -3.45 -3.55
CA ASP A 85 -0.99 -2.24 -3.89
C ASP A 85 0.51 -2.41 -3.67
N TYR A 86 0.91 -3.03 -2.54
CA TYR A 86 2.30 -3.28 -2.23
C TYR A 86 2.51 -4.62 -1.55
N LEU A 87 3.66 -5.25 -1.85
CA LEU A 87 4.20 -6.39 -1.12
C LEU A 87 5.50 -5.96 -0.45
N TYR A 88 5.48 -5.85 0.86
CA TYR A 88 6.64 -5.51 1.68
C TYR A 88 7.30 -6.79 2.18
N VAL A 89 8.61 -6.92 1.95
CA VAL A 89 9.36 -8.09 2.39
C VAL A 89 10.26 -7.72 3.56
N LYS A 90 10.12 -8.45 4.66
CA LYS A 90 10.94 -8.25 5.86
C LYS A 90 11.19 -9.58 6.57
N ASN A 91 12.46 -9.81 6.95
CA ASN A 91 12.89 -11.02 7.67
C ASN A 91 12.38 -12.31 7.02
N GLY A 92 12.43 -12.40 5.68
CA GLY A 92 11.95 -13.55 4.93
C GLY A 92 10.42 -13.74 4.93
N LYS A 93 9.65 -12.73 5.35
CA LYS A 93 8.18 -12.76 5.34
C LYS A 93 7.62 -11.70 4.40
N ILE A 94 6.51 -12.03 3.74
CA ILE A 94 5.77 -11.12 2.86
C ILE A 94 4.62 -10.52 3.65
N PHE A 95 4.49 -9.21 3.59
CA PHE A 95 3.40 -8.43 4.18
C PHE A 95 2.66 -7.70 3.06
N PRO A 96 1.48 -8.17 2.65
CA PRO A 96 0.66 -7.45 1.68
C PRO A 96 0.07 -6.20 2.32
N ILE A 97 0.07 -5.11 1.55
CA ILE A 97 -0.42 -3.79 1.97
C ILE A 97 -1.44 -3.32 0.95
N GLU A 98 -2.65 -3.04 1.43
CA GLU A 98 -3.73 -2.43 0.68
C GLU A 98 -3.93 -1.00 1.16
N VAL A 99 -4.07 -0.05 0.24
CA VAL A 99 -4.26 1.36 0.55
C VAL A 99 -5.69 1.79 0.25
N LYS A 100 -6.32 2.49 1.18
CA LYS A 100 -7.69 3.00 1.04
C LYS A 100 -7.71 4.49 1.32
N SER A 101 -8.19 5.30 0.37
CA SER A 101 -8.28 6.76 0.52
C SER A 101 -9.47 7.24 1.37
N GLY A 102 -10.34 6.34 1.78
CA GLY A 102 -11.52 6.63 2.60
C GLY A 102 -11.77 5.54 3.63
N SER A 103 -13.02 5.43 4.11
CA SER A 103 -13.42 4.31 4.96
C SER A 103 -13.12 2.99 4.26
N ALA A 104 -12.60 2.02 5.00
CA ALA A 104 -12.21 0.72 4.46
C ALA A 104 -13.39 0.08 3.71
N GLY A 105 -13.35 0.15 2.39
CA GLY A 105 -14.31 -0.49 1.51
C GLY A 105 -14.12 -2.01 1.47
N LYS A 106 -14.76 -2.67 0.52
CA LYS A 106 -14.62 -4.11 0.33
C LYS A 106 -13.15 -4.49 0.07
N LEU A 107 -12.57 -5.32 0.95
CA LEU A 107 -11.21 -5.85 0.85
C LEU A 107 -11.17 -7.15 0.02
N LYS A 108 -11.93 -7.18 -1.09
CA LYS A 108 -12.07 -8.39 -1.92
C LYS A 108 -10.72 -8.91 -2.43
N SER A 109 -9.87 -8.02 -2.92
CA SER A 109 -8.54 -8.39 -3.43
C SER A 109 -7.67 -8.98 -2.34
N MET A 110 -7.67 -8.37 -1.15
CA MET A 110 -6.92 -8.87 0.00
C MET A 110 -7.38 -10.25 0.43
N HIS A 111 -8.69 -10.48 0.50
CA HIS A 111 -9.21 -11.82 0.83
C HIS A 111 -8.87 -12.88 -0.22
N ILE A 112 -8.88 -12.51 -1.50
CA ILE A 112 -8.46 -13.39 -2.58
C ILE A 112 -6.98 -13.75 -2.43
N PHE A 113 -6.13 -12.74 -2.19
CA PHE A 113 -4.71 -12.90 -2.01
C PHE A 113 -4.39 -13.81 -0.82
N LEU A 114 -4.97 -13.55 0.35
CA LEU A 114 -4.76 -14.36 1.56
C LEU A 114 -5.26 -15.80 1.42
N LYS A 115 -6.30 -16.02 0.61
CA LYS A 115 -6.76 -17.38 0.29
C LYS A 115 -5.78 -18.13 -0.60
N GLU A 116 -5.13 -17.44 -1.55
CA GLU A 116 -4.12 -18.03 -2.44
C GLU A 116 -2.75 -18.21 -1.74
N HIS A 117 -2.51 -17.46 -0.66
CA HIS A 117 -1.26 -17.48 0.12
C HIS A 117 -1.55 -17.70 1.62
N PRO A 118 -1.94 -18.93 2.03
CA PRO A 118 -2.37 -19.22 3.40
C PRO A 118 -1.25 -19.10 4.44
N ASP A 119 0.01 -19.18 4.02
CA ASP A 119 1.22 -19.00 4.81
C ASP A 119 1.42 -17.55 5.30
N ILE A 120 0.75 -16.58 4.69
CA ILE A 120 0.78 -15.20 5.15
C ILE A 120 -0.02 -15.05 6.43
N SER A 121 0.67 -14.62 7.48
CA SER A 121 0.10 -14.46 8.82
C SER A 121 -0.44 -13.06 9.10
N THR A 122 0.01 -12.05 8.36
CA THR A 122 -0.34 -10.65 8.62
C THR A 122 -0.43 -9.86 7.33
N ALA A 123 -1.47 -9.07 7.20
CA ALA A 123 -1.71 -8.14 6.09
C ALA A 123 -2.10 -6.76 6.63
N TYR A 124 -1.72 -5.72 5.94
CA TYR A 124 -1.97 -4.34 6.35
C TYR A 124 -2.99 -3.66 5.44
N VAL A 125 -3.89 -2.92 6.06
CA VAL A 125 -4.82 -2.00 5.38
C VAL A 125 -4.52 -0.60 5.87
N MET A 126 -4.00 0.24 5.00
CA MET A 126 -3.64 1.62 5.34
C MET A 126 -4.73 2.58 4.90
N SER A 127 -5.14 3.47 5.79
CA SER A 127 -6.20 4.46 5.51
C SER A 127 -5.97 5.77 6.28
N PRO A 128 -6.62 6.90 5.87
CA PRO A 128 -6.52 8.15 6.61
C PRO A 128 -7.29 8.13 7.94
N VAL A 129 -8.16 7.14 8.11
CA VAL A 129 -9.22 7.15 9.13
C VAL A 129 -8.94 6.11 10.21
N SER A 130 -7.87 6.26 10.98
CA SER A 130 -7.85 5.55 12.27
C SER A 130 -6.73 6.04 13.17
N PHE A 131 -7.09 6.55 14.33
CA PHE A 131 -6.16 6.77 15.45
C PHE A 131 -5.97 5.51 16.30
N LYS A 132 -6.73 4.45 16.02
CA LYS A 132 -6.63 3.18 16.75
C LYS A 132 -6.30 2.07 15.77
N GLU A 133 -5.23 1.36 16.04
CA GLU A 133 -4.92 0.12 15.39
C GLU A 133 -6.04 -0.89 15.64
N GLN A 134 -6.61 -1.44 14.58
CA GLN A 134 -7.63 -2.47 14.67
C GLN A 134 -7.09 -3.77 14.10
N HIS A 135 -7.34 -4.86 14.80
CA HIS A 135 -6.97 -6.21 14.38
C HIS A 135 -8.22 -7.01 14.11
N VAL A 136 -8.34 -7.53 12.90
CA VAL A 136 -9.42 -8.44 12.52
C VAL A 136 -8.78 -9.63 11.81
N ASP A 137 -8.72 -10.78 12.47
CA ASP A 137 -8.04 -11.97 11.96
C ASP A 137 -6.58 -11.66 11.56
N LYS A 138 -6.20 -11.88 10.31
CA LYS A 138 -4.88 -11.55 9.75
C LYS A 138 -4.71 -10.08 9.38
N LEU A 139 -5.78 -9.28 9.41
CA LEU A 139 -5.77 -7.89 8.96
C LEU A 139 -5.43 -6.94 10.10
N ARG A 140 -4.53 -6.01 9.82
CA ARG A 140 -4.18 -4.88 10.68
C ARG A 140 -4.49 -3.59 9.95
N PHE A 141 -5.35 -2.78 10.53
CA PHE A 141 -5.74 -1.48 10.00
C PHE A 141 -4.86 -0.41 10.63
N LEU A 142 -4.15 0.34 9.80
CA LEU A 142 -3.16 1.31 10.21
C LEU A 142 -3.43 2.66 9.56
N PRO A 143 -3.17 3.78 10.25
CA PRO A 143 -3.19 5.08 9.63
C PRO A 143 -2.00 5.28 8.69
N PHE A 144 -2.14 6.17 7.69
CA PHE A 144 -1.07 6.48 6.73
C PHE A 144 0.25 6.93 7.36
N TYR A 145 0.18 7.63 8.48
CA TYR A 145 1.36 8.13 9.21
C TYR A 145 2.07 7.08 10.07
N THR A 146 1.65 5.82 9.97
CA THR A 146 2.35 4.72 10.64
C THR A 146 3.75 4.58 10.08
N ARG A 147 4.77 4.67 10.92
CA ARG A 147 6.15 4.46 10.51
C ARG A 147 6.48 2.98 10.33
N PHE A 148 6.91 2.65 9.14
CA PHE A 148 7.63 1.39 8.89
C PHE A 148 9.10 1.61 9.26
N ASN A 149 9.65 0.80 10.14
CA ASN A 149 11.06 0.87 10.50
C ASN A 149 11.70 -0.52 10.54
N ASN A 150 13.02 -0.58 10.71
CA ASN A 150 13.75 -1.85 10.75
C ASN A 150 13.33 -2.78 11.91
N LYS A 151 12.55 -2.33 12.88
CA LYS A 151 12.04 -3.14 14.02
C LYS A 151 10.58 -3.61 13.83
N GLY A 152 9.89 -3.21 12.78
CA GLY A 152 8.49 -3.56 12.51
C GLY A 152 7.65 -2.33 12.21
N VAL A 153 6.34 -2.51 12.21
CA VAL A 153 5.38 -1.40 12.21
C VAL A 153 5.34 -0.87 13.64
N LYS A 154 5.80 0.36 13.85
CA LYS A 154 5.55 1.08 15.11
C LYS A 154 4.47 2.10 14.87
N SER A 155 3.43 2.10 15.69
CA SER A 155 2.57 3.27 15.79
C SER A 155 3.41 4.44 16.34
N SER A 156 3.16 5.64 15.88
CA SER A 156 3.86 6.84 16.35
C SER A 156 3.59 7.16 17.85
N PHE A 157 2.80 6.33 18.51
CA PHE A 157 2.41 6.48 19.92
C PHE A 157 3.20 5.60 20.90
N ASP A 158 4.06 4.69 20.42
CA ASP A 158 4.89 3.84 21.29
C ASP A 158 6.12 4.59 21.86
N SER A 159 6.17 5.91 21.75
CA SER A 159 7.34 6.74 22.12
C SER A 159 7.03 7.81 23.18
N TYR A 160 5.92 7.71 23.93
CA TYR A 160 5.63 8.59 25.06
C TYR A 160 5.29 7.78 26.32
#